data_416f3b1811501df33e85b4f27969f9e3
#
_entry.id   416f3b1811501df33e85b4f27969f9e3
#
_cell.length_a   1.000
_cell.length_b   1.000
_cell.length_c   1.000
_cell.angle_alpha   90.00
_cell.angle_beta   90.00
_cell.angle_gamma   90.00
#
_symmetry.space_group_name_H-M   'P 1'
#
loop_
_entity.id
_entity.type
_entity.pdbx_description
1 polymer ?
#
loop_
_entity_poly.entity_id
_entity_poly.type
_entity_poly.pdbx_seq_one_letter_code
_entity_poly.pdbx_strand_id
1 'polypeptide(L)'
;MLGGPEAPFSTETESADDAFAVQCARALDADYQLVSFSGIGVISRYIEPEENEPLTDVLMPALYPHTDAVLAKRYGWRPESWDFSSFCPQVVVINLGTNDDSYTRGIREREERFEEEYCEFVRNIHRRNPGAEIVCTFGVMSQRLLPRVEEAVQRLSESGVPVRMHREEPMPPGEVTGCDGHPSAQRQRKMAESLTGFLLQEIFREDFAEDGMTECRQE
;
A
#
# COMPACT_ATOMS: atom_id res chain seq x y z
N MET A 1 5.69 -9.09 9.49
CA MET A 1 6.93 -9.90 9.49
C MET A 1 6.86 -11.00 10.54
N LEU A 2 7.37 -12.17 10.19
CA LEU A 2 7.57 -13.29 11.12
C LEU A 2 8.83 -13.07 11.98
N GLY A 3 9.01 -13.93 12.99
CA GLY A 3 10.09 -13.76 13.95
C GLY A 3 9.81 -12.67 15.00
N GLY A 4 10.68 -12.55 15.99
CA GLY A 4 10.62 -11.49 16.99
C GLY A 4 11.52 -10.31 16.62
N PRO A 5 11.53 -9.24 17.45
CA PRO A 5 12.29 -8.01 17.16
C PRO A 5 13.80 -8.23 16.99
N GLU A 6 14.35 -9.29 17.60
CA GLU A 6 15.77 -9.64 17.51
C GLU A 6 16.11 -10.53 16.30
N ALA A 7 15.11 -11.00 15.54
CA ALA A 7 15.35 -11.79 14.36
C ALA A 7 15.85 -10.88 13.23
N PRO A 8 16.91 -11.28 12.47
CA PRO A 8 17.36 -10.51 11.34
C PRO A 8 16.33 -10.56 10.20
N PHE A 9 16.25 -9.49 9.43
CA PHE A 9 15.50 -9.47 8.19
C PHE A 9 16.06 -10.51 7.20
N SER A 10 15.18 -11.35 6.67
CA SER A 10 15.52 -12.32 5.64
C SER A 10 14.25 -12.73 4.88
N THR A 11 14.39 -13.40 3.75
CA THR A 11 13.26 -13.97 3.01
C THR A 11 12.45 -14.96 3.86
N GLU A 12 13.06 -15.63 4.83
CA GLU A 12 12.39 -16.54 5.74
C GLU A 12 11.48 -15.84 6.77
N THR A 13 11.73 -14.54 7.01
CA THR A 13 10.92 -13.70 7.91
C THR A 13 9.84 -12.92 7.17
N GLU A 14 9.80 -12.96 5.85
CA GLU A 14 8.69 -12.42 5.05
C GLU A 14 7.55 -13.42 4.93
N SER A 15 6.32 -12.94 4.98
CA SER A 15 5.11 -13.74 4.79
C SER A 15 4.05 -12.90 4.10
N ALA A 16 3.74 -13.23 2.86
CA ALA A 16 2.62 -12.62 2.14
C ALA A 16 1.28 -13.04 2.76
N ASP A 17 1.17 -14.29 3.21
CA ASP A 17 -0.05 -14.83 3.81
C ASP A 17 -0.47 -14.11 5.11
N ASP A 18 0.50 -13.63 5.88
CA ASP A 18 0.28 -12.87 7.11
C ASP A 18 0.19 -11.36 6.87
N ALA A 19 0.37 -10.90 5.64
CA ALA A 19 0.25 -9.48 5.31
C ALA A 19 -1.21 -9.00 5.42
N PHE A 20 -1.40 -7.79 5.90
CA PHE A 20 -2.74 -7.22 6.11
C PHE A 20 -3.59 -7.22 4.84
N ALA A 21 -2.98 -6.97 3.68
CA ALA A 21 -3.68 -6.94 2.40
C ALA A 21 -4.30 -8.31 2.05
N VAL A 22 -3.56 -9.40 2.24
CA VAL A 22 -4.06 -10.76 1.99
C VAL A 22 -5.12 -11.16 3.01
N GLN A 23 -4.93 -10.82 4.29
CA GLN A 23 -5.92 -11.10 5.32
C GLN A 23 -7.23 -10.33 5.08
N CYS A 24 -7.15 -9.07 4.65
CA CYS A 24 -8.29 -8.25 4.26
C CYS A 24 -9.04 -8.87 3.06
N ALA A 25 -8.32 -9.26 2.00
CA ALA A 25 -8.93 -9.89 0.84
C ALA A 25 -9.66 -11.20 1.20
N ARG A 26 -9.05 -12.03 2.04
CA ARG A 26 -9.70 -13.26 2.55
C ARG A 26 -10.94 -12.98 3.40
N ALA A 27 -10.92 -11.93 4.21
CA ALA A 27 -12.08 -11.54 5.01
C ALA A 27 -13.26 -11.04 4.16
N LEU A 28 -12.97 -10.55 2.96
CA LEU A 28 -13.96 -10.09 1.98
C LEU A 28 -14.33 -11.17 0.92
N ASP A 29 -13.78 -12.37 1.04
CA ASP A 29 -13.90 -13.44 0.02
C ASP A 29 -13.53 -12.95 -1.39
N ALA A 30 -12.49 -12.12 -1.48
CA ALA A 30 -12.06 -11.45 -2.70
C ALA A 30 -10.80 -12.07 -3.29
N ASP A 31 -10.74 -12.12 -4.63
CA ASP A 31 -9.50 -12.36 -5.36
C ASP A 31 -8.53 -11.18 -5.13
N TYR A 32 -7.23 -11.44 -5.15
CA TYR A 32 -6.23 -10.40 -4.93
C TYR A 32 -4.97 -10.56 -5.76
N GLN A 33 -4.35 -9.43 -6.04
CA GLN A 33 -3.03 -9.34 -6.64
C GLN A 33 -2.13 -8.45 -5.77
N LEU A 34 -0.90 -8.88 -5.51
CA LEU A 34 0.07 -8.12 -4.74
C LEU A 34 1.17 -7.59 -5.67
N VAL A 35 1.44 -6.30 -5.56
CA VAL A 35 2.60 -5.65 -6.19
C VAL A 35 3.41 -4.99 -5.09
N SER A 36 4.47 -5.65 -4.67
CA SER A 36 5.31 -5.20 -3.55
C SER A 36 6.77 -5.60 -3.75
N PHE A 37 7.64 -4.84 -3.11
CA PHE A 37 9.07 -5.13 -3.04
C PHE A 37 9.63 -4.50 -1.75
N SER A 38 10.40 -5.26 -0.98
CA SER A 38 10.96 -4.79 0.29
C SER A 38 11.82 -3.54 0.13
N GLY A 39 11.58 -2.56 1.00
CA GLY A 39 12.31 -1.29 0.98
C GLY A 39 11.90 -0.33 -0.13
N ILE A 40 10.88 -0.63 -0.95
CA ILE A 40 10.49 0.22 -2.09
C ILE A 40 9.77 1.49 -1.64
N GLY A 41 9.96 2.57 -2.39
CA GLY A 41 9.23 3.81 -2.25
C GLY A 41 8.79 4.38 -3.60
N VAL A 42 8.26 5.58 -3.56
CA VAL A 42 7.81 6.35 -4.73
C VAL A 42 8.95 7.17 -5.32
N ILE A 43 9.74 7.86 -4.47
CA ILE A 43 10.87 8.70 -4.88
C ILE A 43 12.22 8.20 -4.39
N SER A 44 12.22 7.34 -3.37
CA SER A 44 13.41 6.69 -2.84
C SER A 44 13.05 5.35 -2.23
N ARG A 45 13.92 4.36 -2.40
CA ARG A 45 13.94 3.21 -1.51
C ARG A 45 14.39 3.64 -0.13
N TYR A 46 14.23 2.72 0.86
CA TYR A 46 14.85 2.91 2.18
C TYR A 46 16.34 3.20 2.04
N ILE A 47 16.79 4.23 2.75
CA ILE A 47 18.21 4.57 2.91
C ILE A 47 18.59 4.59 4.38
N GLU A 48 19.84 4.25 4.66
CA GLU A 48 20.39 4.29 6.02
C GLU A 48 20.50 5.73 6.54
N PRO A 49 20.50 5.95 7.88
CA PRO A 49 20.55 7.27 8.47
C PRO A 49 21.74 8.13 8.02
N GLU A 50 22.86 7.52 7.66
CA GLU A 50 24.10 8.19 7.22
C GLU A 50 24.05 8.61 5.76
N GLU A 51 23.17 8.02 4.95
CA GLU A 51 23.01 8.30 3.53
C GLU A 51 22.12 9.54 3.34
N ASN A 52 22.42 10.36 2.33
CA ASN A 52 21.65 11.56 2.02
C ASN A 52 21.09 11.59 0.60
N GLU A 53 21.57 10.72 -0.27
CA GLU A 53 21.10 10.63 -1.65
C GLU A 53 19.97 9.63 -1.76
N PRO A 54 18.94 9.88 -2.60
CA PRO A 54 17.85 8.95 -2.77
C PRO A 54 18.33 7.71 -3.52
N LEU A 55 17.88 6.55 -3.08
CA LEU A 55 18.14 5.29 -3.76
C LEU A 55 17.02 5.02 -4.77
N THR A 56 17.30 5.28 -6.05
CA THR A 56 16.30 5.29 -7.13
C THR A 56 16.42 4.14 -8.12
N ASP A 57 17.16 3.12 -7.77
CA ASP A 57 17.45 1.99 -8.66
C ASP A 57 16.22 1.13 -8.99
N VAL A 58 15.29 1.00 -8.06
CA VAL A 58 13.96 0.37 -8.23
C VAL A 58 12.93 1.17 -7.44
N LEU A 59 11.97 1.79 -8.12
CA LEU A 59 10.88 2.54 -7.50
C LEU A 59 9.53 1.97 -7.93
N MET A 60 8.51 2.10 -7.09
CA MET A 60 7.19 1.56 -7.35
C MET A 60 6.56 2.08 -8.66
N PRO A 61 6.66 3.37 -9.04
CA PRO A 61 6.14 3.84 -10.32
C PRO A 61 6.75 3.14 -11.56
N ALA A 62 8.02 2.73 -11.46
CA ALA A 62 8.70 1.99 -12.52
C ALA A 62 8.44 0.47 -12.46
N LEU A 63 8.17 -0.05 -11.26
CA LEU A 63 7.90 -1.49 -11.07
C LEU A 63 6.46 -1.85 -11.45
N TYR A 64 5.48 -1.06 -11.04
CA TYR A 64 4.05 -1.36 -11.14
C TYR A 64 3.56 -1.76 -12.54
N PRO A 65 4.04 -1.15 -13.65
CA PRO A 65 3.57 -1.51 -14.99
C PRO A 65 4.16 -2.80 -15.57
N HIS A 66 4.94 -3.56 -14.79
CA HIS A 66 5.68 -4.71 -15.32
C HIS A 66 5.51 -5.95 -14.42
N THR A 67 5.61 -7.14 -15.04
CA THR A 67 5.55 -8.43 -14.34
C THR A 67 6.87 -8.78 -13.65
N ASP A 68 8.00 -8.37 -14.20
CA ASP A 68 9.33 -8.90 -13.89
C ASP A 68 10.43 -7.83 -13.85
N ALA A 69 10.07 -6.56 -13.60
CA ALA A 69 11.02 -5.43 -13.70
C ALA A 69 12.31 -5.62 -12.87
N VAL A 70 12.22 -6.26 -11.69
CA VAL A 70 13.37 -6.51 -10.83
C VAL A 70 14.28 -7.56 -11.45
N LEU A 71 13.72 -8.66 -11.95
CA LEU A 71 14.47 -9.72 -12.61
C LEU A 71 15.06 -9.22 -13.94
N ALA A 72 14.26 -8.50 -14.71
CA ALA A 72 14.69 -7.91 -15.97
C ALA A 72 15.91 -7.01 -15.76
N LYS A 73 15.89 -6.15 -14.75
CA LYS A 73 17.05 -5.32 -14.37
C LYS A 73 18.26 -6.18 -13.97
N ARG A 74 18.05 -7.20 -13.13
CA ARG A 74 19.13 -8.07 -12.63
C ARG A 74 19.85 -8.81 -13.76
N TYR A 75 19.10 -9.24 -14.78
CA TYR A 75 19.64 -10.04 -15.89
C TYR A 75 19.88 -9.24 -17.18
N GLY A 76 19.62 -7.92 -17.16
CA GLY A 76 19.78 -7.06 -18.33
C GLY A 76 18.75 -7.32 -19.43
N TRP A 77 17.54 -7.80 -19.08
CA TRP A 77 16.44 -8.00 -20.01
C TRP A 77 15.60 -6.74 -20.14
N ARG A 78 14.75 -6.72 -21.16
CA ARG A 78 13.67 -5.75 -21.25
C ARG A 78 12.52 -6.26 -20.36
N PRO A 79 11.99 -5.46 -19.41
CA PRO A 79 10.88 -5.88 -18.58
C PRO A 79 9.62 -6.08 -19.42
N GLU A 80 8.86 -7.12 -19.10
CA GLU A 80 7.58 -7.41 -19.74
C GLU A 80 6.49 -6.52 -19.11
N SER A 81 5.68 -5.90 -19.97
CA SER A 81 4.55 -5.09 -19.50
C SER A 81 3.44 -5.99 -18.96
N TRP A 82 2.89 -5.61 -17.82
CA TRP A 82 1.70 -6.26 -17.26
C TRP A 82 0.48 -5.96 -18.14
N ASP A 83 -0.31 -6.98 -18.43
CA ASP A 83 -1.60 -6.84 -19.08
C ASP A 83 -2.70 -6.54 -18.03
N PHE A 84 -3.03 -5.26 -17.86
CA PHE A 84 -4.04 -4.80 -16.90
C PHE A 84 -5.46 -5.29 -17.20
N SER A 85 -5.72 -5.84 -18.38
CA SER A 85 -7.01 -6.46 -18.70
C SER A 85 -7.17 -7.86 -18.12
N SER A 86 -6.08 -8.52 -17.73
CA SER A 86 -6.09 -9.85 -17.16
C SER A 86 -6.58 -9.91 -15.71
N PHE A 87 -6.55 -8.78 -15.00
CA PHE A 87 -7.08 -8.62 -13.65
C PHE A 87 -7.61 -7.20 -13.48
N CYS A 88 -8.92 -7.06 -13.38
CA CYS A 88 -9.61 -5.77 -13.25
C CYS A 88 -10.11 -5.59 -11.80
N PRO A 89 -9.34 -4.97 -10.91
CA PRO A 89 -9.71 -4.83 -9.51
C PRO A 89 -10.89 -3.86 -9.34
N GLN A 90 -11.76 -4.14 -8.36
CA GLN A 90 -12.77 -3.19 -7.88
C GLN A 90 -12.13 -2.15 -6.95
N VAL A 91 -11.06 -2.53 -6.24
CA VAL A 91 -10.33 -1.65 -5.32
C VAL A 91 -8.83 -1.83 -5.50
N VAL A 92 -8.09 -0.73 -5.54
CA VAL A 92 -6.62 -0.73 -5.46
C VAL A 92 -6.20 -0.06 -4.16
N VAL A 93 -5.54 -0.81 -3.28
CA VAL A 93 -5.00 -0.29 -2.02
C VAL A 93 -3.52 0.08 -2.19
N ILE A 94 -3.16 1.31 -1.85
CA ILE A 94 -1.80 1.83 -1.93
C ILE A 94 -1.28 2.12 -0.52
N ASN A 95 -0.24 1.40 -0.08
CA ASN A 95 0.47 1.65 1.17
C ASN A 95 1.95 1.92 0.86
N LEU A 96 2.26 3.17 0.60
CA LEU A 96 3.60 3.64 0.22
C LEU A 96 3.95 4.93 0.96
N GLY A 97 5.25 5.20 1.12
CA GLY A 97 5.79 6.39 1.75
C GLY A 97 6.66 6.10 2.97
N THR A 98 6.49 4.96 3.65
CA THR A 98 7.31 4.62 4.84
C THR A 98 8.80 4.56 4.49
N ASN A 99 9.16 4.00 3.34
CA ASN A 99 10.55 3.95 2.90
C ASN A 99 11.05 5.31 2.39
N ASP A 100 10.19 6.08 1.71
CA ASP A 100 10.49 7.44 1.28
C ASP A 100 10.82 8.36 2.46
N ASP A 101 10.19 8.12 3.64
CA ASP A 101 10.42 8.88 4.86
C ASP A 101 11.87 8.78 5.35
N SER A 102 12.58 7.69 5.10
CA SER A 102 14.02 7.56 5.38
C SER A 102 14.88 8.57 4.60
N TYR A 103 14.40 9.01 3.43
CA TYR A 103 15.05 10.01 2.61
C TYR A 103 14.49 11.42 2.85
N THR A 104 13.18 11.59 3.00
CA THR A 104 12.56 12.92 3.14
C THR A 104 12.89 13.57 4.47
N ARG A 105 12.86 12.83 5.57
CA ARG A 105 13.32 13.24 6.92
C ARG A 105 12.73 14.55 7.41
N GLY A 106 11.53 14.94 6.97
CA GLY A 106 10.93 16.22 7.29
C GLY A 106 11.53 17.40 6.52
N ILE A 107 12.33 17.14 5.47
CA ILE A 107 12.86 18.20 4.61
C ILE A 107 11.78 18.57 3.62
N ARG A 108 11.30 19.81 3.72
CA ARG A 108 10.13 20.31 3.00
C ARG A 108 10.19 20.07 1.49
N GLU A 109 11.29 20.37 0.84
CA GLU A 109 11.46 20.22 -0.61
C GLU A 109 11.41 18.75 -1.05
N ARG A 110 11.86 17.84 -0.19
CA ARG A 110 11.79 16.40 -0.45
C ARG A 110 10.37 15.86 -0.25
N GLU A 111 9.67 16.36 0.76
CA GLU A 111 8.27 16.01 1.01
C GLU A 111 7.33 16.54 -0.08
N GLU A 112 7.53 17.78 -0.55
CA GLU A 112 6.79 18.35 -1.67
C GLU A 112 7.01 17.53 -2.95
N ARG A 113 8.25 17.13 -3.22
CA ARG A 113 8.54 16.21 -4.34
C ARG A 113 7.86 14.87 -4.19
N PHE A 114 7.88 14.29 -2.97
CA PHE A 114 7.17 13.04 -2.69
C PHE A 114 5.67 13.17 -3.02
N GLU A 115 5.01 14.22 -2.55
CA GLU A 115 3.59 14.48 -2.80
C GLU A 115 3.27 14.57 -4.30
N GLU A 116 4.08 15.30 -5.07
CA GLU A 116 3.92 15.44 -6.51
C GLU A 116 4.03 14.09 -7.25
N GLU A 117 5.08 13.33 -6.97
CA GLU A 117 5.32 12.02 -7.59
C GLU A 117 4.28 10.98 -7.12
N TYR A 118 3.83 11.06 -5.87
CA TYR A 118 2.75 10.23 -5.35
C TYR A 118 1.44 10.50 -6.08
N CYS A 119 1.07 11.77 -6.30
CA CYS A 119 -0.09 12.15 -7.08
C CYS A 119 -0.02 11.60 -8.52
N GLU A 120 1.14 11.73 -9.18
CA GLU A 120 1.28 11.20 -10.55
C GLU A 120 1.22 9.68 -10.58
N PHE A 121 1.78 9.00 -9.58
CA PHE A 121 1.68 7.55 -9.45
C PHE A 121 0.22 7.10 -9.28
N VAL A 122 -0.55 7.73 -8.41
CA VAL A 122 -1.99 7.42 -8.21
C VAL A 122 -2.79 7.67 -9.50
N ARG A 123 -2.54 8.78 -10.21
CA ARG A 123 -3.16 9.01 -11.53
C ARG A 123 -2.81 7.92 -12.55
N ASN A 124 -1.57 7.43 -12.53
CA ASN A 124 -1.16 6.33 -13.40
C ASN A 124 -1.90 5.03 -13.06
N ILE A 125 -2.07 4.72 -11.78
CA ILE A 125 -2.89 3.58 -11.33
C ILE A 125 -4.33 3.73 -11.81
N HIS A 126 -4.95 4.90 -11.64
CA HIS A 126 -6.32 5.16 -12.09
C HIS A 126 -6.47 4.98 -13.61
N ARG A 127 -5.54 5.52 -14.42
CA ARG A 127 -5.57 5.33 -15.88
C ARG A 127 -5.50 3.87 -16.30
N ARG A 128 -4.82 3.02 -15.53
CA ARG A 128 -4.66 1.59 -15.81
C ARG A 128 -5.80 0.73 -15.26
N ASN A 129 -6.51 1.22 -14.26
CA ASN A 129 -7.63 0.56 -13.59
C ASN A 129 -8.82 1.54 -13.50
N PRO A 130 -9.42 1.93 -14.65
CA PRO A 130 -10.39 3.03 -14.68
C PRO A 130 -11.71 2.74 -13.92
N GLY A 131 -11.98 1.47 -13.65
CA GLY A 131 -13.18 1.03 -12.89
C GLY A 131 -12.92 0.84 -11.39
N ALA A 132 -11.69 1.06 -10.90
CA ALA A 132 -11.35 0.80 -9.52
C ALA A 132 -11.48 2.05 -8.64
N GLU A 133 -12.01 1.87 -7.42
CA GLU A 133 -11.81 2.79 -6.31
C GLU A 133 -10.36 2.67 -5.82
N ILE A 134 -9.72 3.79 -5.53
CA ILE A 134 -8.36 3.80 -5.00
C ILE A 134 -8.41 4.14 -3.52
N VAL A 135 -7.77 3.31 -2.69
CA VAL A 135 -7.63 3.55 -1.26
C VAL A 135 -6.16 3.76 -0.94
N CYS A 136 -5.79 4.99 -0.61
CA CYS A 136 -4.49 5.28 -0.06
C CYS A 136 -4.51 5.01 1.43
N THR A 137 -3.57 4.20 1.92
CA THR A 137 -3.36 3.97 3.35
C THR A 137 -1.93 4.30 3.73
N PHE A 138 -1.72 4.72 4.97
CA PHE A 138 -0.39 5.09 5.45
C PHE A 138 -0.29 4.91 6.95
N GLY A 139 0.90 4.57 7.42
CA GLY A 139 1.19 4.59 8.83
C GLY A 139 1.68 3.26 9.38
N VAL A 140 1.44 3.00 10.62
CA VAL A 140 1.91 2.08 11.63
C VAL A 140 3.37 2.27 12.04
N MET A 141 4.35 2.35 11.13
CA MET A 141 5.78 2.53 11.47
C MET A 141 6.19 4.00 11.56
N SER A 142 5.71 4.83 10.65
CA SER A 142 5.96 6.27 10.61
C SER A 142 4.69 7.03 10.27
N GLN A 143 4.54 8.24 10.79
CA GLN A 143 3.43 9.14 10.51
C GLN A 143 3.89 10.43 9.83
N ARG A 144 5.19 10.59 9.57
CA ARG A 144 5.76 11.88 9.12
C ARG A 144 5.23 12.32 7.77
N LEU A 145 5.13 11.39 6.80
CA LEU A 145 4.59 11.68 5.48
C LEU A 145 3.06 11.55 5.38
N LEU A 146 2.36 11.17 6.46
CA LEU A 146 0.90 11.09 6.44
C LEU A 146 0.23 12.39 5.96
N PRO A 147 0.61 13.61 6.43
CA PRO A 147 0.01 14.84 5.94
C PRO A 147 0.17 15.02 4.42
N ARG A 148 1.29 14.61 3.84
CA ARG A 148 1.54 14.70 2.39
C ARG A 148 0.68 13.73 1.58
N VAL A 149 0.48 12.52 2.10
CA VAL A 149 -0.44 11.55 1.48
C VAL A 149 -1.88 12.06 1.54
N GLU A 150 -2.30 12.68 2.66
CA GLU A 150 -3.63 13.28 2.81
C GLU A 150 -3.84 14.45 1.84
N GLU A 151 -2.86 15.37 1.72
CA GLU A 151 -2.88 16.47 0.76
C GLU A 151 -2.97 15.94 -0.68
N ALA A 152 -2.21 14.89 -1.01
CA ALA A 152 -2.27 14.23 -2.31
C ALA A 152 -3.66 13.64 -2.59
N VAL A 153 -4.24 12.91 -1.64
CA VAL A 153 -5.59 12.32 -1.76
C VAL A 153 -6.64 13.42 -1.96
N GLN A 154 -6.59 14.50 -1.20
CA GLN A 154 -7.51 15.62 -1.35
C GLN A 154 -7.41 16.23 -2.76
N ARG A 155 -6.22 16.57 -3.25
CA ARG A 155 -5.98 17.12 -4.59
C ARG A 155 -6.47 16.20 -5.71
N LEU A 156 -6.24 14.90 -5.56
CA LEU A 156 -6.67 13.90 -6.51
C LEU A 156 -8.21 13.77 -6.55
N SER A 157 -8.85 13.72 -5.38
CA SER A 157 -10.31 13.68 -5.25
C SER A 157 -10.95 14.93 -5.86
N GLU A 158 -10.43 16.12 -5.59
CA GLU A 158 -10.89 17.39 -6.17
C GLU A 158 -10.72 17.41 -7.70
N SER A 159 -9.76 16.65 -8.25
CA SER A 159 -9.56 16.50 -9.70
C SER A 159 -10.41 15.39 -10.33
N GLY A 160 -11.27 14.71 -9.57
CA GLY A 160 -12.19 13.69 -10.04
C GLY A 160 -11.62 12.28 -10.08
N VAL A 161 -10.47 12.02 -9.46
CA VAL A 161 -9.97 10.66 -9.27
C VAL A 161 -10.75 9.99 -8.14
N PRO A 162 -11.29 8.76 -8.31
CA PRO A 162 -11.99 8.03 -7.25
C PRO A 162 -10.98 7.51 -6.23
N VAL A 163 -10.61 8.36 -5.27
CA VAL A 163 -9.59 8.07 -4.27
C VAL A 163 -10.08 8.44 -2.86
N ARG A 164 -9.76 7.59 -1.91
CA ARG A 164 -10.09 7.78 -0.49
C ARG A 164 -8.87 7.55 0.39
N MET A 165 -8.87 8.14 1.58
CA MET A 165 -7.84 7.93 2.59
C MET A 165 -8.35 6.99 3.67
N HIS A 166 -7.61 5.92 3.93
CA HIS A 166 -7.74 5.07 5.10
C HIS A 166 -6.52 5.29 6.02
N ARG A 167 -6.75 5.67 7.27
CA ARG A 167 -5.69 5.92 8.24
C ARG A 167 -5.47 4.70 9.10
N GLU A 168 -4.22 4.23 9.14
CA GLU A 168 -3.81 3.22 10.10
C GLU A 168 -3.35 3.85 11.41
N GLU A 169 -3.75 3.26 12.51
CA GLU A 169 -3.25 3.65 13.82
C GLU A 169 -1.76 3.32 13.94
N PRO A 170 -0.92 4.26 14.38
CA PRO A 170 0.51 3.98 14.58
C PRO A 170 0.72 2.87 15.60
N MET A 171 1.81 2.15 15.49
CA MET A 171 2.22 1.20 16.51
C MET A 171 2.51 1.95 17.82
N PRO A 172 1.82 1.63 18.91
CA PRO A 172 2.09 2.30 20.19
C PRO A 172 3.48 1.96 20.71
N PRO A 173 4.09 2.87 21.47
CA PRO A 173 5.38 2.61 22.10
C PRO A 173 5.36 1.33 22.93
N GLY A 174 6.35 0.46 22.72
CA GLY A 174 6.46 -0.82 23.42
C GLY A 174 5.62 -1.96 22.85
N GLU A 175 4.92 -1.76 21.73
CA GLU A 175 4.32 -2.89 21.03
C GLU A 175 5.40 -3.84 20.51
N VAL A 176 5.17 -5.15 20.67
CA VAL A 176 6.09 -6.18 20.17
C VAL A 176 6.03 -6.21 18.65
N THR A 177 7.17 -5.92 18.03
CA THR A 177 7.34 -5.96 16.58
C THR A 177 7.69 -7.36 16.06
N GLY A 178 7.59 -7.55 14.77
CA GLY A 178 8.27 -8.61 14.05
C GLY A 178 9.76 -8.30 13.88
N CYS A 179 10.43 -9.01 12.99
CA CYS A 179 11.85 -8.80 12.73
C CYS A 179 12.12 -7.36 12.26
N ASP A 180 13.27 -6.83 12.64
CA ASP A 180 13.77 -5.52 12.24
C ASP A 180 12.75 -4.37 12.46
N GLY A 181 12.03 -4.40 13.59
CA GLY A 181 11.05 -3.36 13.94
C GLY A 181 9.79 -3.31 13.07
N HIS A 182 9.60 -4.23 12.15
CA HIS A 182 8.43 -4.27 11.29
C HIS A 182 7.16 -4.72 12.03
N PRO A 183 5.96 -4.43 11.49
CA PRO A 183 4.70 -4.87 12.09
C PRO A 183 4.67 -6.40 12.24
N SER A 184 4.38 -6.87 13.46
CA SER A 184 4.22 -8.31 13.76
C SER A 184 2.98 -8.88 13.06
N ALA A 185 2.86 -10.22 12.99
CA ALA A 185 1.66 -10.89 12.47
C ALA A 185 0.38 -10.44 13.20
N GLN A 186 0.47 -10.14 14.51
CA GLN A 186 -0.66 -9.61 15.27
C GLN A 186 -1.04 -8.18 14.82
N ARG A 187 -0.07 -7.31 14.56
CA ARG A 187 -0.31 -5.96 14.03
C ARG A 187 -0.88 -6.03 12.62
N GLN A 188 -0.37 -6.91 11.77
CA GLN A 188 -0.89 -7.13 10.42
C GLN A 188 -2.37 -7.53 10.44
N ARG A 189 -2.79 -8.36 11.41
CA ARG A 189 -4.20 -8.73 11.59
C ARG A 189 -5.06 -7.54 11.98
N LYS A 190 -4.61 -6.68 12.90
CA LYS A 190 -5.34 -5.45 13.27
C LYS A 190 -5.49 -4.49 12.09
N MET A 191 -4.44 -4.34 11.26
CA MET A 191 -4.51 -3.55 10.03
C MET A 191 -5.52 -4.15 9.05
N ALA A 192 -5.54 -5.47 8.89
CA ALA A 192 -6.53 -6.16 8.05
C ALA A 192 -7.97 -5.91 8.52
N GLU A 193 -8.23 -6.02 9.82
CA GLU A 193 -9.54 -5.74 10.42
C GLU A 193 -9.96 -4.28 10.19
N SER A 194 -9.04 -3.34 10.38
CA SER A 194 -9.26 -1.90 10.15
C SER A 194 -9.61 -1.62 8.68
N LEU A 195 -8.78 -2.11 7.75
CA LEU A 195 -9.01 -1.92 6.31
C LEU A 195 -10.31 -2.60 5.85
N THR A 196 -10.59 -3.82 6.30
CA THR A 196 -11.82 -4.53 5.96
C THR A 196 -13.05 -3.73 6.40
N GLY A 197 -13.06 -3.25 7.65
CA GLY A 197 -14.14 -2.41 8.16
C GLY A 197 -14.35 -1.13 7.33
N PHE A 198 -13.26 -0.48 6.94
CA PHE A 198 -13.30 0.69 6.07
C PHE A 198 -13.90 0.38 4.69
N LEU A 199 -13.43 -0.68 4.04
CA LEU A 199 -13.92 -1.07 2.71
C LEU A 199 -15.41 -1.41 2.73
N LEU A 200 -15.88 -2.15 3.73
CA LEU A 200 -17.29 -2.48 3.91
C LEU A 200 -18.16 -1.24 4.15
N GLN A 201 -17.65 -0.27 4.91
CA GLN A 201 -18.40 0.94 5.26
C GLN A 201 -18.39 2.00 4.17
N GLU A 202 -17.30 2.16 3.44
CA GLU A 202 -17.11 3.30 2.56
C GLU A 202 -17.21 2.96 1.07
N ILE A 203 -17.00 1.69 0.69
CA ILE A 203 -16.97 1.27 -0.71
C ILE A 203 -18.10 0.28 -1.02
N PHE A 204 -18.29 -0.74 -0.21
CA PHE A 204 -19.25 -1.82 -0.48
C PHE A 204 -20.60 -1.67 0.24
N ARG A 205 -20.98 -0.46 0.66
CA ARG A 205 -22.22 -0.20 1.42
C ARG A 205 -23.50 -0.70 0.75
N GLU A 206 -23.56 -0.62 -0.56
CA GLU A 206 -24.79 -0.93 -1.32
C GLU A 206 -24.96 -2.44 -1.52
N ASP A 207 -23.84 -3.18 -1.69
CA ASP A 207 -23.87 -4.61 -1.94
C ASP A 207 -24.44 -5.42 -0.74
N PHE A 208 -24.26 -4.92 0.49
CA PHE A 208 -24.78 -5.57 1.70
C PHE A 208 -26.21 -5.13 2.08
N ALA A 209 -26.73 -4.06 1.51
CA ALA A 209 -28.10 -3.62 1.76
C ALA A 209 -29.14 -4.43 0.97
N GLU A 210 -28.77 -4.99 -0.17
CA GLU A 210 -29.68 -5.80 -1.00
C GLU A 210 -29.83 -7.25 -0.48
N ASP A 211 -28.78 -7.87 0.06
CA ASP A 211 -28.86 -9.21 0.63
C ASP A 211 -29.66 -9.29 1.95
N GLY A 212 -29.76 -8.19 2.70
CA GLY A 212 -30.56 -8.11 3.94
C GLY A 212 -32.08 -7.96 3.74
N MET A 213 -32.54 -7.68 2.51
CA MET A 213 -33.98 -7.47 2.22
C MET A 213 -34.69 -8.66 1.57
N THR A 214 -33.99 -9.75 1.26
CA THR A 214 -34.57 -10.89 0.53
C THR A 214 -35.14 -11.97 1.48
N GLU A 215 -34.96 -11.89 2.80
CA GLU A 215 -35.49 -12.88 3.76
C GLU A 215 -36.85 -12.55 4.39
N CYS A 216 -37.57 -11.55 3.94
CA CYS A 216 -38.88 -11.21 4.54
C CYS A 216 -40.03 -11.15 3.52
N ARG A 217 -40.18 -12.17 2.66
CA ARG A 217 -41.45 -12.46 1.96
C ARG A 217 -41.66 -13.95 1.72
N GLN A 218 -41.95 -14.67 2.79
CA GLN A 218 -42.74 -15.91 2.73
C GLN A 218 -43.66 -15.92 3.95
N GLU A 219 -44.85 -15.37 3.77
CA GLU A 219 -46.10 -15.87 4.34
C GLU A 219 -47.28 -15.39 3.48
#